data_a97d46ffc1b9b6578972c649e2847104
#
_entry.id   a97d46ffc1b9b6578972c649e2847104
#
_cell.length_a   1.000
_cell.length_b   1.000
_cell.length_c   1.000
_cell.angle_alpha   90.00
_cell.angle_beta   90.00
_cell.angle_gamma   90.00
#
_symmetry.space_group_name_H-M   'P 1'
#
loop_
_entity.id
_entity.type
_entity.pdbx_description
1 polymer ?
#
loop_
_entity_poly.entity_id
_entity_poly.type
_entity_poly.pdbx_seq_one_letter_code
_entity_poly.pdbx_strand_id
1 'polypeptide(L)'
;MGTNGAVTTTPRRDRFASGGQVRLDLSDGDWVLVRAELTYGQQQRLAAAGLTGVDATATEGDRLKVDLAAYDLERLSVWLLDWSLVDADGERVLVSREAVEALHPDTAREINAALDAYLEGQAAKKAPAPPGTSAPAATSPSARRSAGAGRS
;
A
#
# COMPACT_ATOMS: atom_id res chain seq x y z
N MET A 1 43.12 20.28 25.13
CA MET A 1 42.78 19.18 24.24
C MET A 1 41.26 19.02 24.31
N GLY A 2 40.55 19.57 23.33
CA GLY A 2 39.08 19.52 23.27
C GLY A 2 38.66 18.22 22.61
N THR A 3 37.93 17.37 23.31
CA THR A 3 37.25 16.21 22.80
C THR A 3 35.95 16.73 22.12
N ASN A 4 35.95 16.84 20.78
CA ASN A 4 34.75 17.05 20.02
C ASN A 4 33.90 15.79 20.13
N GLY A 5 32.97 15.76 21.08
CA GLY A 5 31.90 14.78 21.13
C GLY A 5 31.01 14.99 19.89
N ALA A 6 31.13 14.09 18.93
CA ALA A 6 30.18 14.04 17.80
C ALA A 6 28.77 13.80 18.37
N VAL A 7 27.95 14.84 18.38
CA VAL A 7 26.53 14.70 18.71
C VAL A 7 25.90 13.95 17.57
N THR A 8 25.66 12.65 17.75
CA THR A 8 24.91 11.82 16.81
C THR A 8 23.46 12.25 16.91
N THR A 9 23.07 13.20 16.08
CA THR A 9 21.67 13.62 15.97
C THR A 9 20.91 12.49 15.28
N THR A 10 20.16 11.70 16.03
CA THR A 10 19.23 10.72 15.47
C THR A 10 18.23 11.47 14.61
N PRO A 11 18.06 11.13 13.31
CA PRO A 11 17.12 11.81 12.45
C PRO A 11 15.71 11.72 13.05
N ARG A 12 15.09 12.89 13.26
CA ARG A 12 13.74 12.97 13.80
C ARG A 12 12.78 12.37 12.79
N ARG A 13 12.05 11.34 13.20
CA ARG A 13 11.04 10.71 12.34
C ARG A 13 9.95 11.72 12.00
N ASP A 14 9.65 11.89 10.73
CA ASP A 14 8.48 12.62 10.30
C ASP A 14 7.22 11.88 10.79
N ARG A 15 6.33 12.60 11.45
CA ARG A 15 5.09 12.07 12.04
C ARG A 15 3.85 12.51 11.28
N PHE A 16 4.03 13.29 10.23
CA PHE A 16 2.94 13.73 9.37
C PHE A 16 3.04 13.02 8.02
N ALA A 17 1.86 12.75 7.44
CA ALA A 17 1.81 12.21 6.10
C ALA A 17 2.49 13.18 5.12
N SER A 18 3.38 12.67 4.30
CA SER A 18 4.01 13.45 3.24
C SER A 18 2.95 13.78 2.17
N GLY A 19 2.92 15.02 1.70
CA GLY A 19 2.02 15.43 0.61
C GLY A 19 2.42 14.86 -0.76
N GLY A 20 3.12 13.72 -0.81
CA GLY A 20 3.59 13.09 -2.03
C GLY A 20 2.45 12.63 -2.94
N GLN A 21 2.76 12.62 -4.24
CA GLN A 21 1.83 12.21 -5.29
C GLN A 21 2.49 11.13 -6.15
N VAL A 22 1.69 10.20 -6.67
CA VAL A 22 2.14 9.14 -7.56
C VAL A 22 1.21 9.08 -8.76
N ARG A 23 1.79 9.02 -9.95
CA ARG A 23 1.06 8.78 -11.18
C ARG A 23 0.93 7.29 -11.40
N LEU A 24 -0.28 6.85 -11.68
CA LEU A 24 -0.61 5.50 -12.12
C LEU A 24 -1.10 5.58 -13.56
N ASP A 25 -0.47 4.80 -14.43
CA ASP A 25 -0.88 4.73 -15.83
C ASP A 25 -2.02 3.72 -15.97
N LEU A 26 -2.99 4.08 -16.80
CA LEU A 26 -4.14 3.27 -17.18
C LEU A 26 -3.96 2.78 -18.63
N SER A 27 -4.94 2.02 -19.13
CA SER A 27 -5.01 1.67 -20.55
C SER A 27 -5.15 2.91 -21.44
N ASP A 28 -4.94 2.73 -22.73
CA ASP A 28 -5.13 3.76 -23.77
C ASP A 28 -4.32 5.06 -23.59
N GLY A 29 -3.30 5.04 -22.71
CA GLY A 29 -2.44 6.18 -22.43
C GLY A 29 -3.01 7.15 -21.39
N ASP A 30 -4.13 6.83 -20.79
CA ASP A 30 -4.70 7.57 -19.68
C ASP A 30 -3.91 7.37 -18.39
N TRP A 31 -4.12 8.25 -17.45
CA TRP A 31 -3.46 8.21 -16.16
C TRP A 31 -4.30 8.83 -15.05
N VAL A 32 -4.01 8.43 -13.83
CA VAL A 32 -4.52 9.05 -12.61
C VAL A 32 -3.36 9.45 -11.70
N LEU A 33 -3.52 10.55 -10.99
CA LEU A 33 -2.60 11.01 -9.97
C LEU A 33 -3.22 10.72 -8.60
N VAL A 34 -2.52 9.97 -7.79
CA VAL A 34 -3.00 9.56 -6.47
C VAL A 34 -2.07 10.09 -5.36
N ARG A 35 -2.58 10.15 -4.14
CA ARG A 35 -1.77 10.44 -2.96
C ARG A 35 -0.75 9.33 -2.74
N ALA A 36 0.46 9.68 -2.32
CA ALA A 36 1.45 8.68 -1.94
C ALA A 36 1.06 7.96 -0.65
N GLU A 37 0.39 8.66 0.26
CA GLU A 37 -0.13 8.13 1.52
C GLU A 37 -1.35 8.92 1.98
N LEU A 38 -2.19 8.29 2.80
CA LEU A 38 -3.34 8.94 3.41
C LEU A 38 -3.00 9.50 4.78
N THR A 39 -3.58 10.65 5.11
CA THR A 39 -3.59 11.16 6.48
C THR A 39 -4.47 10.29 7.37
N TYR A 40 -4.28 10.37 8.69
CA TYR A 40 -5.14 9.68 9.65
C TYR A 40 -6.63 10.02 9.45
N GLY A 41 -6.97 11.28 9.24
CA GLY A 41 -8.36 11.70 9.01
C GLY A 41 -8.97 11.12 7.72
N GLN A 42 -8.17 10.96 6.66
CA GLN A 42 -8.60 10.32 5.41
C GLN A 42 -8.83 8.82 5.60
N GLN A 43 -7.95 8.15 6.35
CA GLN A 43 -8.13 6.72 6.69
C GLN A 43 -9.40 6.50 7.53
N GLN A 44 -9.68 7.39 8.49
CA GLN A 44 -10.91 7.30 9.30
C GLN A 44 -12.17 7.48 8.45
N ARG A 45 -12.19 8.43 7.50
CA ARG A 45 -13.31 8.61 6.58
C ARG A 45 -13.53 7.37 5.72
N LEU A 46 -12.46 6.78 5.19
CA LEU A 46 -12.54 5.58 4.37
C LEU A 46 -13.08 4.39 5.18
N ALA A 47 -12.61 4.20 6.42
CA ALA A 47 -13.10 3.16 7.30
C ALA A 47 -14.58 3.35 7.64
N ALA A 48 -15.01 4.59 7.89
CA ALA A 48 -16.40 4.91 8.19
C ALA A 48 -17.34 4.67 6.99
N ALA A 49 -16.89 4.90 5.76
CA ALA A 49 -17.71 4.70 4.55
C ALA A 49 -18.12 3.24 4.34
N GLY A 50 -17.28 2.28 4.74
CA GLY A 50 -17.59 0.85 4.68
C GLY A 50 -18.52 0.36 5.80
N LEU A 51 -18.76 1.17 6.83
CA LEU A 51 -19.51 0.81 8.03
C LEU A 51 -20.91 1.44 8.07
N THR A 52 -21.65 1.42 6.97
CA THR A 52 -23.02 1.93 6.97
C THR A 52 -23.95 1.00 7.73
N GLY A 53 -24.43 1.47 8.89
CA GLY A 53 -25.59 0.92 9.57
C GLY A 53 -25.31 -0.12 10.64
N VAL A 54 -24.61 0.29 11.70
CA VAL A 54 -24.87 -0.35 13.01
C VAL A 54 -26.19 0.22 13.49
N ASP A 55 -27.30 -0.45 13.21
CA ASP A 55 -28.57 -0.16 13.85
C ASP A 55 -28.42 -0.54 15.32
N ALA A 56 -28.51 0.45 16.22
CA ALA A 56 -28.37 0.24 17.67
C ALA A 56 -29.48 -0.66 18.26
N THR A 57 -30.42 -1.11 17.44
CA THR A 57 -31.52 -2.02 17.78
C THR A 57 -31.32 -3.44 17.21
N ALA A 58 -30.19 -3.73 16.55
CA ALA A 58 -29.93 -5.02 15.95
C ALA A 58 -29.71 -6.08 17.04
N THR A 59 -30.51 -7.12 16.99
CA THR A 59 -30.43 -8.31 17.85
C THR A 59 -29.15 -9.10 17.48
N GLU A 60 -28.54 -9.74 18.46
CA GLU A 60 -27.37 -10.60 18.35
C GLU A 60 -27.46 -11.56 17.14
N GLY A 61 -26.76 -11.26 16.05
CA GLY A 61 -26.81 -12.00 14.80
C GLY A 61 -26.87 -11.15 13.52
N ASP A 62 -27.19 -9.86 13.62
CA ASP A 62 -27.13 -8.95 12.47
C ASP A 62 -25.68 -8.64 12.13
N ARG A 63 -25.25 -9.26 11.02
CA ARG A 63 -23.92 -9.03 10.44
C ARG A 63 -23.81 -7.57 10.05
N LEU A 64 -22.70 -6.93 10.41
CA LEU A 64 -22.29 -5.64 9.87
C LEU A 64 -22.52 -5.63 8.35
N LYS A 65 -23.50 -4.84 7.90
CA LYS A 65 -23.71 -4.63 6.47
C LYS A 65 -22.60 -3.71 5.98
N VAL A 66 -21.65 -4.29 5.25
CA VAL A 66 -20.60 -3.52 4.58
C VAL A 66 -21.18 -3.03 3.26
N ASP A 67 -21.28 -1.73 3.09
CA ASP A 67 -21.61 -1.12 1.81
C ASP A 67 -20.33 -0.96 0.99
N LEU A 68 -20.04 -1.97 0.17
CA LEU A 68 -18.85 -1.97 -0.69
C LEU A 68 -18.89 -0.86 -1.74
N ALA A 69 -20.08 -0.49 -2.23
CA ALA A 69 -20.19 0.57 -3.23
C ALA A 69 -19.89 1.94 -2.63
N ALA A 70 -20.38 2.22 -1.43
CA ALA A 70 -20.04 3.45 -0.71
C ALA A 70 -18.55 3.49 -0.34
N TYR A 71 -17.98 2.34 0.04
CA TYR A 71 -16.54 2.23 0.32
C TYR A 71 -15.69 2.53 -0.92
N ASP A 72 -16.00 1.92 -2.07
CA ASP A 72 -15.25 2.11 -3.31
C ASP A 72 -15.32 3.56 -3.80
N LEU A 73 -16.48 4.18 -3.71
CA LEU A 73 -16.65 5.59 -4.06
C LEU A 73 -15.83 6.51 -3.15
N GLU A 74 -15.88 6.30 -1.84
CA GLU A 74 -15.09 7.09 -0.90
C GLU A 74 -13.60 6.84 -1.08
N ARG A 75 -13.22 5.59 -1.37
CA ARG A 75 -11.85 5.21 -1.66
C ARG A 75 -11.28 6.00 -2.84
N LEU A 76 -11.96 6.01 -3.96
CA LEU A 76 -11.53 6.79 -5.12
C LEU A 76 -11.50 8.29 -4.81
N SER A 77 -12.53 8.82 -4.15
CA SER A 77 -12.62 10.24 -3.78
C SER A 77 -11.48 10.69 -2.85
N VAL A 78 -11.01 9.81 -1.98
CA VAL A 78 -9.92 10.13 -1.03
C VAL A 78 -8.55 9.99 -1.68
N TRP A 79 -8.34 8.98 -2.53
CA TRP A 79 -7.03 8.74 -3.13
C TRP A 79 -6.74 9.61 -4.35
N LEU A 80 -7.74 9.89 -5.20
CA LEU A 80 -7.54 10.63 -6.44
C LEU A 80 -7.26 12.12 -6.19
N LEU A 81 -6.29 12.63 -6.91
CA LEU A 81 -5.93 14.05 -6.93
C LEU A 81 -6.20 14.68 -8.28
N ASP A 82 -5.91 13.95 -9.36
CA ASP A 82 -6.06 14.40 -10.73
C ASP A 82 -6.13 13.20 -11.69
N TRP A 83 -6.50 13.42 -12.93
CA TRP A 83 -6.53 12.43 -14.00
C TRP A 83 -6.44 13.08 -15.39
N SER A 84 -6.20 12.25 -16.41
CA SER A 84 -6.22 12.68 -17.82
C SER A 84 -7.60 12.58 -18.46
N LEU A 85 -8.59 12.05 -17.75
CA LEU A 85 -9.88 11.69 -18.33
C LEU A 85 -10.63 12.91 -18.87
N VAL A 86 -11.27 12.70 -20.00
CA VAL A 86 -12.08 13.69 -20.71
C VAL A 86 -13.52 13.19 -20.79
N ASP A 87 -14.45 14.11 -20.97
CA ASP A 87 -15.87 13.80 -21.25
C ASP A 87 -16.10 13.43 -22.74
N ALA A 88 -17.36 13.25 -23.10
CA ALA A 88 -17.77 12.90 -24.47
C ALA A 88 -17.43 14.00 -25.50
N ASP A 89 -17.26 15.24 -25.06
CA ASP A 89 -16.92 16.38 -25.89
C ASP A 89 -15.38 16.58 -26.00
N GLY A 90 -14.60 15.74 -25.31
CA GLY A 90 -13.15 15.81 -25.26
C GLY A 90 -12.60 16.86 -24.28
N GLU A 91 -13.46 17.43 -23.44
CA GLU A 91 -13.06 18.38 -22.42
C GLU A 91 -12.57 17.66 -21.15
N ARG A 92 -11.50 18.19 -20.56
CA ARG A 92 -10.92 17.60 -19.35
C ARG A 92 -11.86 17.77 -18.16
N VAL A 93 -12.21 16.66 -17.54
CA VAL A 93 -13.03 16.64 -16.32
C VAL A 93 -12.13 16.82 -15.10
N LEU A 94 -12.49 17.72 -14.18
CA LEU A 94 -11.78 17.86 -12.90
C LEU A 94 -12.22 16.77 -11.93
N VAL A 95 -11.30 16.28 -11.12
CA VAL A 95 -11.61 15.30 -10.07
C VAL A 95 -12.53 15.94 -9.04
N SER A 96 -13.70 15.39 -8.91
CA SER A 96 -14.68 15.71 -7.88
C SER A 96 -15.46 14.45 -7.49
N ARG A 97 -16.23 14.50 -6.40
CA ARG A 97 -17.05 13.36 -6.00
C ARG A 97 -18.06 13.01 -7.09
N GLU A 98 -18.71 14.02 -7.67
CA GLU A 98 -19.67 13.87 -8.75
C GLU A 98 -19.04 13.27 -10.01
N ALA A 99 -17.81 13.70 -10.32
CA ALA A 99 -17.07 13.13 -11.45
C ALA A 99 -16.70 11.66 -11.23
N VAL A 100 -16.32 11.29 -10.00
CA VAL A 100 -16.06 9.88 -9.63
C VAL A 100 -17.34 9.05 -9.72
N GLU A 101 -18.48 9.57 -9.27
CA GLU A 101 -19.81 8.91 -9.39
C GLU A 101 -20.23 8.73 -10.85
N ALA A 102 -19.83 9.64 -11.74
CA ALA A 102 -20.15 9.62 -13.16
C ALA A 102 -19.20 8.73 -14.00
N LEU A 103 -18.15 8.15 -13.41
CA LEU A 103 -17.21 7.28 -14.11
C LEU A 103 -17.94 6.06 -14.71
N HIS A 104 -17.50 5.67 -15.91
CA HIS A 104 -17.92 4.37 -16.44
C HIS A 104 -17.45 3.25 -15.50
N PRO A 105 -18.25 2.22 -15.23
CA PRO A 105 -17.90 1.14 -14.29
C PRO A 105 -16.59 0.44 -14.61
N ASP A 106 -16.25 0.29 -15.90
CA ASP A 106 -14.97 -0.33 -16.30
C ASP A 106 -13.79 0.56 -15.96
N THR A 107 -13.88 1.87 -16.19
CA THR A 107 -12.86 2.85 -15.81
C THR A 107 -12.66 2.86 -14.29
N ALA A 108 -13.74 2.86 -13.52
CA ALA A 108 -13.65 2.81 -12.07
C ALA A 108 -12.96 1.52 -11.57
N ARG A 109 -13.25 0.36 -12.19
CA ARG A 109 -12.57 -0.91 -11.89
C ARG A 109 -11.08 -0.88 -12.23
N GLU A 110 -10.73 -0.30 -13.37
CA GLU A 110 -9.34 -0.16 -13.79
C GLU A 110 -8.54 0.73 -12.83
N ILE A 111 -9.10 1.87 -12.43
CA ILE A 111 -8.48 2.77 -11.45
C ILE A 111 -8.29 2.04 -10.11
N ASN A 112 -9.30 1.31 -9.63
CA ASN A 112 -9.19 0.53 -8.40
C ASN A 112 -8.10 -0.53 -8.50
N ALA A 113 -8.00 -1.25 -9.62
CA ALA A 113 -6.98 -2.26 -9.84
C ALA A 113 -5.55 -1.65 -9.85
N ALA A 114 -5.38 -0.49 -10.50
CA ALA A 114 -4.12 0.23 -10.50
C ALA A 114 -3.73 0.70 -9.09
N LEU A 115 -4.71 1.17 -8.31
CA LEU A 115 -4.52 1.58 -6.93
C LEU A 115 -4.18 0.38 -6.03
N ASP A 116 -4.82 -0.77 -6.21
CA ASP A 116 -4.51 -2.00 -5.47
C ASP A 116 -3.06 -2.44 -5.72
N ALA A 117 -2.64 -2.49 -6.99
CA ALA A 117 -1.27 -2.83 -7.34
C ALA A 117 -0.23 -1.88 -6.72
N TYR A 118 -0.55 -0.58 -6.69
CA TYR A 118 0.28 0.42 -6.02
C TYR A 118 0.40 0.16 -4.52
N LEU A 119 -0.72 -0.08 -3.84
CA LEU A 119 -0.76 -0.32 -2.39
C LEU A 119 -0.06 -1.62 -1.99
N GLU A 120 -0.21 -2.68 -2.77
CA GLU A 120 0.52 -3.94 -2.58
C GLU A 120 2.03 -3.73 -2.71
N GLY A 121 2.48 -2.98 -3.71
CA GLY A 121 3.87 -2.61 -3.88
C GLY A 121 4.42 -1.80 -2.70
N GLN A 122 3.62 -0.93 -2.10
CA GLN A 122 3.99 -0.17 -0.89
C GLN A 122 4.09 -1.07 0.33
N ALA A 123 3.15 -2.00 0.52
CA ALA A 123 3.16 -2.95 1.62
C ALA A 123 4.41 -3.86 1.56
N ALA A 124 4.77 -4.34 0.37
CA ALA A 124 5.98 -5.13 0.16
C ALA A 124 7.27 -4.38 0.52
N LYS A 125 7.34 -3.07 0.25
CA LYS A 125 8.49 -2.22 0.62
C LYS A 125 8.58 -1.95 2.12
N LYS A 126 7.45 -1.95 2.84
CA LYS A 126 7.38 -1.73 4.29
C LYS A 126 7.54 -3.01 5.11
N ALA A 127 7.42 -4.18 4.49
CA ALA A 127 7.60 -5.46 5.17
C ALA A 127 9.05 -5.55 5.71
N PRO A 128 9.26 -5.90 6.99
CA PRO A 128 10.60 -6.17 7.50
C PRO A 128 11.20 -7.34 6.71
N ALA A 129 12.50 -7.23 6.37
CA ALA A 129 13.21 -8.31 5.72
C ALA A 129 13.03 -9.60 6.56
N PRO A 130 12.75 -10.76 5.92
CA PRO A 130 12.64 -12.01 6.66
C PRO A 130 13.95 -12.22 7.46
N PRO A 131 13.88 -12.69 8.71
CA PRO A 131 15.07 -12.99 9.48
C PRO A 131 15.93 -13.92 8.65
N GLY A 132 17.17 -13.51 8.38
CA GLY A 132 18.08 -14.24 7.52
C GLY A 132 18.16 -15.68 8.00
N THR A 133 17.83 -16.61 7.12
CA THR A 133 18.07 -18.03 7.33
C THR A 133 19.59 -18.16 7.41
N SER A 134 20.11 -18.27 8.63
CA SER A 134 21.51 -18.65 8.85
C SER A 134 21.68 -20.01 8.21
N ALA A 135 22.39 -20.04 7.09
CA ALA A 135 22.75 -21.31 6.47
C ALA A 135 23.52 -22.15 7.51
N PRO A 136 23.17 -23.42 7.71
CA PRO A 136 23.92 -24.27 8.60
C PRO A 136 25.35 -24.37 8.05
N ALA A 137 26.32 -24.08 8.90
CA ALA A 137 27.73 -24.22 8.58
C ALA A 137 27.95 -25.65 8.09
N ALA A 138 28.48 -25.79 6.88
CA ALA A 138 28.87 -27.07 6.31
C ALA A 138 29.97 -27.65 7.19
N THR A 139 29.64 -28.70 7.94
CA THR A 139 30.61 -29.49 8.69
C THR A 139 31.40 -30.31 7.66
N SER A 140 32.65 -29.93 7.46
CA SER A 140 33.60 -30.71 6.66
C SER A 140 33.84 -32.06 7.31
N PRO A 141 33.70 -33.19 6.62
CA PRO A 141 34.13 -34.48 7.16
C PRO A 141 35.64 -34.53 7.12
N SER A 142 36.24 -34.57 8.31
CA SER A 142 37.64 -34.84 8.49
C SER A 142 37.98 -36.25 8.00
N ALA A 143 38.76 -36.33 6.91
CA ALA A 143 39.30 -37.59 6.40
C ALA A 143 40.33 -38.15 7.41
N ARG A 144 39.93 -39.17 8.16
CA ARG A 144 40.90 -40.04 8.89
C ARG A 144 41.60 -40.91 7.88
N ARG A 145 42.84 -40.59 7.62
CA ARG A 145 43.80 -41.57 7.07
C ARG A 145 44.08 -42.60 8.13
N SER A 146 43.69 -43.81 7.87
CA SER A 146 44.19 -44.97 8.61
C SER A 146 45.27 -45.61 7.79
N ALA A 147 46.52 -45.48 8.29
CA ALA A 147 47.62 -46.28 7.83
C ALA A 147 47.59 -47.60 8.59
N GLY A 148 47.46 -48.68 7.84
CA GLY A 148 47.60 -50.06 8.35
C GLY A 148 48.70 -50.76 7.60
N ALA A 149 49.85 -50.83 8.23
CA ALA A 149 50.94 -51.71 7.84
C ALA A 149 50.64 -53.14 8.36
N GLY A 150 50.92 -54.16 7.59
CA GLY A 150 50.89 -55.55 8.03
C GLY A 150 51.42 -56.42 6.93
N ARG A 151 52.48 -56.74 7.01
CA ARG A 151 53.46 -57.89 7.01
C ARG A 151 52.78 -59.22 6.69
N SER A 152 53.31 -59.91 5.79
CA SER A 152 53.98 -61.23 5.64
C SER A 152 53.53 -61.84 4.38
#